data_c0ce809086da93562f96aae51b519b50
#
_entry.id   c0ce809086da93562f96aae51b519b50
#
_cell.length_a   1.000
_cell.length_b   1.000
_cell.length_c   1.000
_cell.angle_alpha   90.00
_cell.angle_beta   90.00
_cell.angle_gamma   90.00
#
_symmetry.space_group_name_H-M   'P 1'
#
loop_
_entity.id
_entity.type
_entity.pdbx_description
1 polymer ?
#
loop_
_entity_poly.entity_id
_entity_poly.type
_entity_poly.pdbx_seq_one_letter_code
_entity_poly.pdbx_strand_id
1 'polypeptide(L)'
;LTLDIAMAQLAGLAEPDDVLTETYRQVFSAMRVQAETDPSLDEPLFAGVAETLVELKRHGGLKLGIATGKSRKGAEFIVVRHGWQGLFDTVQSADDAPSKPHPGMIQRAMAETGAAPARTAMVGDSSFDIEMAVAAGVVPVAVSWGFQPVERLVSLGALHVLRAFPELPGALGLPKAVAA
;
A
#
# COMPACT_ATOMS: atom_id res chain seq x y z
N LEU A 1 -2.31 -3.64 16.56
CA LEU A 1 -2.88 -4.95 16.84
C LEU A 1 -1.90 -6.00 16.33
N THR A 2 -1.37 -6.86 17.20
CA THR A 2 -0.47 -7.94 16.78
C THR A 2 -1.28 -9.08 16.15
N LEU A 3 -0.62 -9.96 15.39
CA LEU A 3 -1.29 -11.05 14.66
C LEU A 3 -2.02 -11.99 15.63
N ASP A 4 -1.39 -12.36 16.74
CA ASP A 4 -1.92 -13.22 17.78
C ASP A 4 -3.21 -12.65 18.40
N ILE A 5 -3.24 -11.36 18.73
CA ILE A 5 -4.44 -10.68 19.22
C ILE A 5 -5.54 -10.67 18.16
N ALA A 6 -5.18 -10.37 16.90
CA ALA A 6 -6.14 -10.35 15.79
C ALA A 6 -6.75 -11.75 15.55
N MET A 7 -5.93 -12.79 15.61
CA MET A 7 -6.39 -14.18 15.44
C MET A 7 -7.29 -14.63 16.59
N ALA A 8 -6.95 -14.27 17.83
CA ALA A 8 -7.79 -14.56 19.00
C ALA A 8 -9.16 -13.88 18.86
N GLN A 9 -9.21 -12.61 18.48
CA GLN A 9 -10.48 -11.88 18.28
C GLN A 9 -11.35 -12.49 17.16
N LEU A 10 -10.74 -12.88 16.04
CA LEU A 10 -11.47 -13.53 14.95
C LEU A 10 -12.03 -14.90 15.35
N ALA A 11 -11.32 -15.63 16.22
CA ALA A 11 -11.76 -16.92 16.74
C ALA A 11 -12.71 -16.79 17.94
N GLY A 12 -12.99 -15.58 18.43
CA GLY A 12 -13.83 -15.36 19.61
C GLY A 12 -13.17 -15.77 20.95
N LEU A 13 -11.84 -15.80 20.99
CA LEU A 13 -11.06 -16.13 22.17
C LEU A 13 -10.80 -14.87 23.01
N ALA A 14 -10.75 -15.03 24.33
CA ALA A 14 -10.44 -13.93 25.26
C ALA A 14 -8.94 -13.57 25.29
N GLU A 15 -8.08 -14.56 25.03
CA GLU A 15 -6.63 -14.44 25.07
C GLU A 15 -6.00 -14.96 23.77
N PRO A 16 -4.79 -14.50 23.39
CA PRO A 16 -4.04 -15.05 22.29
C PRO A 16 -3.79 -16.55 22.43
N ASP A 17 -3.85 -17.26 21.31
CA ASP A 17 -3.57 -18.70 21.21
C ASP A 17 -2.39 -18.91 20.24
N ASP A 18 -1.28 -19.38 20.79
CA ASP A 18 -0.04 -19.58 20.00
C ASP A 18 -0.20 -20.65 18.93
N VAL A 19 -0.99 -21.71 19.21
CA VAL A 19 -1.24 -22.80 18.23
C VAL A 19 -2.06 -22.27 17.08
N LEU A 20 -3.10 -21.48 17.34
CA LEU A 20 -3.92 -20.84 16.31
C LEU A 20 -3.08 -19.88 15.46
N THR A 21 -2.27 -19.06 16.11
CA THR A 21 -1.40 -18.09 15.43
C THR A 21 -0.36 -18.77 14.56
N GLU A 22 0.28 -19.83 15.06
CA GLU A 22 1.26 -20.60 14.31
C GLU A 22 0.63 -21.38 13.17
N THR A 23 -0.55 -21.97 13.38
CA THR A 23 -1.32 -22.63 12.32
C THR A 23 -1.66 -21.66 11.19
N TYR A 24 -2.11 -20.42 11.54
CA TYR A 24 -2.36 -19.39 10.55
C TYR A 24 -1.10 -19.05 9.74
N ARG A 25 0.04 -18.84 10.42
CA ARG A 25 1.32 -18.54 9.74
C ARG A 25 1.72 -19.66 8.75
N GLN A 26 1.57 -20.92 9.16
CA GLN A 26 1.91 -22.06 8.32
C GLN A 26 0.99 -22.15 7.10
N VAL A 27 -0.33 -22.06 7.31
CA VAL A 27 -1.32 -22.07 6.22
C VAL A 27 -1.08 -20.90 5.26
N PHE A 28 -0.90 -19.69 5.78
CA PHE A 28 -0.65 -18.51 4.96
C PHE A 28 0.68 -18.63 4.18
N SER A 29 1.72 -19.18 4.81
CA SER A 29 3.01 -19.44 4.12
C SER A 29 2.85 -20.47 3.00
N ALA A 30 2.12 -21.56 3.25
CA ALA A 30 1.86 -22.59 2.24
C ALA A 30 1.02 -22.05 1.07
N MET A 31 -0.03 -21.27 1.35
CA MET A 31 -0.83 -20.61 0.32
C MET A 31 0.01 -19.65 -0.52
N ARG A 32 0.93 -18.92 0.10
CA ARG A 32 1.83 -18.02 -0.63
C ARG A 32 2.77 -18.76 -1.56
N VAL A 33 3.37 -19.86 -1.10
CA VAL A 33 4.21 -20.74 -1.95
C VAL A 33 3.39 -21.30 -3.12
N GLN A 34 2.15 -21.70 -2.86
CA GLN A 34 1.25 -22.16 -3.92
C GLN A 34 0.91 -21.02 -4.91
N ALA A 35 0.66 -19.82 -4.45
CA ALA A 35 0.40 -18.64 -5.30
C ALA A 35 1.60 -18.27 -6.19
N GLU A 36 2.83 -18.62 -5.79
CA GLU A 36 4.03 -18.41 -6.61
C GLU A 36 4.05 -19.29 -7.86
N THR A 37 3.37 -20.45 -7.81
CA THR A 37 3.38 -21.46 -8.88
C THR A 37 2.04 -21.61 -9.58
N ASP A 38 0.95 -21.11 -9.01
CA ASP A 38 -0.41 -21.23 -9.53
C ASP A 38 -0.95 -19.86 -10.01
N PRO A 39 -1.03 -19.64 -11.34
CA PRO A 39 -1.55 -18.39 -11.90
C PRO A 39 -3.02 -18.10 -11.53
N SER A 40 -3.79 -19.12 -11.14
CA SER A 40 -5.20 -18.95 -10.73
C SER A 40 -5.35 -18.22 -9.39
N LEU A 41 -4.27 -18.19 -8.59
CA LEU A 41 -4.18 -17.46 -7.32
C LEU A 41 -3.55 -16.07 -7.50
N ASP A 42 -3.50 -15.57 -8.73
CA ASP A 42 -2.97 -14.25 -9.04
C ASP A 42 -3.86 -13.16 -8.43
N GLU A 43 -3.23 -12.15 -7.81
CA GLU A 43 -3.91 -10.90 -7.43
C GLU A 43 -3.85 -9.96 -8.65
N PRO A 44 -4.89 -9.86 -9.48
CA PRO A 44 -4.84 -9.03 -10.67
C PRO A 44 -4.74 -7.55 -10.29
N LEU A 45 -4.01 -6.80 -11.10
CA LEU A 45 -3.95 -5.35 -10.93
C LEU A 45 -5.32 -4.72 -11.27
N PHE A 46 -5.69 -3.69 -10.56
CA PHE A 46 -6.78 -2.84 -10.98
C PHE A 46 -6.47 -2.18 -12.32
N ALA A 47 -7.51 -1.92 -13.12
CA ALA A 47 -7.38 -1.35 -14.44
C ALA A 47 -6.59 -0.01 -14.41
N GLY A 48 -5.64 0.12 -15.33
CA GLY A 48 -4.83 1.32 -15.51
C GLY A 48 -3.69 1.52 -14.51
N VAL A 49 -3.49 0.60 -13.55
CA VAL A 49 -2.42 0.75 -12.55
C VAL A 49 -1.04 0.67 -13.20
N ALA A 50 -0.79 -0.36 -14.01
CA ALA A 50 0.53 -0.56 -14.60
C ALA A 50 0.93 0.61 -15.52
N GLU A 51 0.02 1.03 -16.38
CA GLU A 51 0.21 2.12 -17.32
C GLU A 51 0.47 3.46 -16.62
N THR A 52 -0.34 3.74 -15.59
CA THR A 52 -0.21 4.99 -14.82
C THR A 52 1.10 5.02 -14.02
N LEU A 53 1.54 3.91 -13.43
CA LEU A 53 2.82 3.85 -12.72
C LEU A 53 4.00 4.11 -13.68
N VAL A 54 3.96 3.55 -14.88
CA VAL A 54 4.97 3.81 -15.92
C VAL A 54 4.92 5.27 -16.38
N GLU A 55 3.73 5.84 -16.55
CA GLU A 55 3.56 7.26 -16.88
C GLU A 55 4.15 8.15 -15.78
N LEU A 56 3.80 7.91 -14.52
CA LEU A 56 4.32 8.65 -13.37
C LEU A 56 5.85 8.60 -13.30
N LYS A 57 6.45 7.44 -13.56
CA LYS A 57 7.92 7.29 -13.54
C LYS A 57 8.63 8.12 -14.62
N ARG A 58 7.93 8.43 -15.73
CA ARG A 58 8.47 9.30 -16.80
C ARG A 58 8.48 10.79 -16.43
N HIS A 59 7.70 11.19 -15.40
CA HIS A 59 7.79 12.56 -14.89
C HIS A 59 9.11 12.74 -14.13
N GLY A 60 10.00 13.56 -14.70
CA GLY A 60 11.30 13.84 -14.10
C GLY A 60 11.18 14.41 -12.68
N GLY A 61 11.91 13.82 -11.75
CA GLY A 61 11.90 14.24 -10.34
C GLY A 61 10.79 13.66 -9.46
N LEU A 62 9.80 12.93 -10.04
CA LEU A 62 8.82 12.20 -9.22
C LEU A 62 9.44 10.92 -8.66
N LYS A 63 9.19 10.68 -7.37
CA LYS A 63 9.60 9.47 -6.66
C LYS A 63 8.38 8.60 -6.38
N LEU A 64 8.49 7.31 -6.68
CA LEU A 64 7.46 6.33 -6.39
C LEU A 64 7.87 5.49 -5.19
N GLY A 65 6.94 5.26 -4.27
CA GLY A 65 7.16 4.44 -3.08
C GLY A 65 6.04 3.46 -2.84
N ILE A 66 6.37 2.36 -2.18
CA ILE A 66 5.40 1.40 -1.62
C ILE A 66 5.42 1.55 -0.10
N ALA A 67 4.23 1.62 0.52
CA ALA A 67 4.03 1.46 1.96
C ALA A 67 2.97 0.38 2.18
N THR A 68 3.36 -0.79 2.67
CA THR A 68 2.48 -1.98 2.72
C THR A 68 2.53 -2.70 4.06
N GLY A 69 1.40 -3.26 4.47
CA GLY A 69 1.33 -4.20 5.61
C GLY A 69 1.87 -5.61 5.30
N LYS A 70 2.25 -5.90 4.06
CA LYS A 70 2.94 -7.15 3.71
C LYS A 70 4.35 -7.16 4.31
N SER A 71 4.90 -8.36 4.56
CA SER A 71 6.32 -8.51 4.92
C SER A 71 7.23 -8.03 3.78
N ARG A 72 8.51 -7.78 4.08
CA ARG A 72 9.51 -7.41 3.07
C ARG A 72 9.54 -8.41 1.90
N LYS A 73 9.61 -9.70 2.21
CA LYS A 73 9.57 -10.77 1.20
C LYS A 73 8.30 -10.74 0.35
N GLY A 74 7.14 -10.49 0.98
CA GLY A 74 5.87 -10.38 0.26
C GLY A 74 5.81 -9.18 -0.67
N ALA A 75 6.34 -8.02 -0.25
CA ALA A 75 6.43 -6.83 -1.09
C ALA A 75 7.38 -7.05 -2.29
N GLU A 76 8.56 -7.61 -2.04
CA GLU A 76 9.54 -7.95 -3.08
C GLU A 76 8.99 -8.94 -4.10
N PHE A 77 8.27 -9.97 -3.63
CA PHE A 77 7.61 -10.93 -4.51
C PHE A 77 6.64 -10.25 -5.49
N ILE A 78 5.77 -9.35 -5.01
CA ILE A 78 4.84 -8.61 -5.87
C ILE A 78 5.59 -7.73 -6.87
N VAL A 79 6.63 -7.02 -6.44
CA VAL A 79 7.47 -6.18 -7.31
C VAL A 79 8.09 -7.00 -8.44
N VAL A 80 8.64 -8.18 -8.12
CA VAL A 80 9.25 -9.08 -9.12
C VAL A 80 8.19 -9.64 -10.06
N ARG A 81 7.06 -10.11 -9.52
CA ARG A 81 5.98 -10.74 -10.29
C ARG A 81 5.41 -9.81 -11.36
N HIS A 82 5.27 -8.53 -11.05
CA HIS A 82 4.76 -7.54 -12.00
C HIS A 82 5.84 -6.87 -12.86
N GLY A 83 7.09 -7.31 -12.78
CA GLY A 83 8.19 -6.71 -13.54
C GLY A 83 8.52 -5.27 -13.13
N TRP A 84 8.27 -4.90 -11.87
CA TRP A 84 8.43 -3.55 -11.34
C TRP A 84 9.79 -3.29 -10.68
N GLN A 85 10.78 -4.15 -10.95
CA GLN A 85 12.14 -3.93 -10.46
C GLN A 85 12.66 -2.56 -10.97
N GLY A 86 13.10 -1.71 -10.06
CA GLY A 86 13.58 -0.36 -10.37
C GLY A 86 12.50 0.68 -10.65
N LEU A 87 11.20 0.31 -10.60
CA LEU A 87 10.10 1.25 -10.73
C LEU A 87 9.94 2.12 -9.47
N PHE A 88 10.07 1.52 -8.31
CA PHE A 88 9.93 2.18 -7.01
C PHE A 88 11.27 2.62 -6.46
N ASP A 89 11.33 3.87 -5.96
CA ASP A 89 12.51 4.46 -5.34
C ASP A 89 12.65 4.06 -3.87
N THR A 90 11.55 3.63 -3.23
CA THR A 90 11.50 3.14 -1.85
C THR A 90 10.41 2.09 -1.69
N VAL A 91 10.65 1.09 -0.84
CA VAL A 91 9.67 0.08 -0.45
C VAL A 91 9.69 -0.02 1.08
N GLN A 92 8.58 0.28 1.72
CA GLN A 92 8.41 0.17 3.17
C GLN A 92 7.37 -0.91 3.46
N SER A 93 7.75 -1.89 4.24
CA SER A 93 6.97 -3.05 4.62
C SER A 93 6.65 -3.07 6.12
N ALA A 94 5.87 -4.04 6.57
CA ALA A 94 5.60 -4.24 7.99
C ALA A 94 6.86 -4.60 8.79
N ASP A 95 7.94 -5.03 8.14
CA ASP A 95 9.20 -5.38 8.80
C ASP A 95 10.11 -4.15 9.01
N ASP A 96 9.80 -3.01 8.37
CA ASP A 96 10.69 -1.84 8.34
C ASP A 96 10.29 -0.74 9.33
N ALA A 97 8.99 -0.68 9.66
CA ALA A 97 8.44 0.38 10.52
C ALA A 97 7.20 -0.14 11.26
N PRO A 98 6.75 0.55 12.32
CA PRO A 98 5.49 0.24 12.97
C PRO A 98 4.33 0.19 11.99
N SER A 99 3.40 -0.75 12.23
CA SER A 99 2.25 -0.96 11.36
C SER A 99 1.36 0.28 11.24
N LYS A 100 0.68 0.42 10.10
CA LYS A 100 -0.36 1.42 9.87
C LYS A 100 -1.39 1.39 11.01
N PRO A 101 -1.88 2.52 11.48
CA PRO A 101 -1.78 3.89 10.94
C PRO A 101 -0.55 4.70 11.42
N HIS A 102 0.46 4.09 12.02
CA HIS A 102 1.67 4.80 12.45
C HIS A 102 2.38 5.41 11.23
N PRO A 103 2.82 6.70 11.27
CA PRO A 103 3.39 7.40 10.11
C PRO A 103 4.78 6.90 9.67
N GLY A 104 5.37 5.98 10.40
CA GLY A 104 6.77 5.55 10.24
C GLY A 104 7.15 5.10 8.83
N MET A 105 6.27 4.37 8.13
CA MET A 105 6.55 3.93 6.75
C MET A 105 6.70 5.13 5.80
N ILE A 106 5.78 6.11 5.88
CA ILE A 106 5.84 7.31 5.04
C ILE A 106 7.04 8.17 5.39
N GLN A 107 7.33 8.35 6.68
CA GLN A 107 8.48 9.12 7.15
C GLN A 107 9.81 8.53 6.65
N ARG A 108 9.95 7.20 6.69
CA ARG A 108 11.13 6.52 6.14
C ARG A 108 11.21 6.67 4.63
N ALA A 109 10.10 6.49 3.91
CA ALA A 109 10.05 6.70 2.47
C ALA A 109 10.47 8.12 2.07
N MET A 110 10.01 9.14 2.79
CA MET A 110 10.42 10.53 2.59
C MET A 110 11.91 10.74 2.88
N ALA A 111 12.44 10.15 3.96
CA ALA A 111 13.86 10.26 4.29
C ALA A 111 14.77 9.62 3.22
N GLU A 112 14.38 8.46 2.69
CA GLU A 112 15.13 7.76 1.64
C GLU A 112 15.10 8.50 0.29
N THR A 113 13.99 9.16 -0.03
CA THR A 113 13.79 9.83 -1.33
C THR A 113 14.11 11.32 -1.31
N GLY A 114 14.30 11.92 -0.13
CA GLY A 114 14.47 13.36 0.04
C GLY A 114 13.17 14.16 -0.20
N ALA A 115 12.01 13.50 -0.17
CA ALA A 115 10.73 14.15 -0.42
C ALA A 115 10.25 14.92 0.83
N ALA A 116 9.68 16.11 0.61
CA ALA A 116 9.06 16.90 1.68
C ALA A 116 7.59 16.49 1.88
N PRO A 117 7.03 16.56 3.11
CA PRO A 117 5.64 16.19 3.39
C PRO A 117 4.63 16.87 2.47
N ALA A 118 4.75 18.20 2.27
CA ALA A 118 3.84 18.97 1.41
C ALA A 118 3.88 18.58 -0.08
N ARG A 119 4.84 17.77 -0.49
CA ARG A 119 5.02 17.24 -1.86
C ARG A 119 4.92 15.73 -1.94
N THR A 120 4.39 15.11 -0.90
CA THR A 120 4.21 13.66 -0.82
C THR A 120 2.71 13.35 -0.73
N ALA A 121 2.27 12.36 -1.46
CA ALA A 121 0.91 11.83 -1.37
C ALA A 121 0.94 10.34 -1.02
N MET A 122 -0.01 9.92 -0.20
CA MET A 122 -0.30 8.51 0.08
C MET A 122 -1.62 8.14 -0.55
N VAL A 123 -1.59 7.14 -1.42
CA VAL A 123 -2.79 6.58 -2.07
C VAL A 123 -3.16 5.29 -1.36
N GLY A 124 -4.40 5.16 -0.92
CA GLY A 124 -4.86 3.97 -0.22
C GLY A 124 -6.36 3.79 -0.21
N ASP A 125 -6.80 2.61 0.21
CA ASP A 125 -8.20 2.18 0.21
C ASP A 125 -8.75 1.90 1.62
N SER A 126 -7.94 2.10 2.64
CA SER A 126 -8.30 1.82 4.04
C SER A 126 -8.16 3.03 4.95
N SER A 127 -8.88 3.00 6.08
CA SER A 127 -8.74 3.97 7.16
C SER A 127 -7.29 4.08 7.63
N PHE A 128 -6.59 2.96 7.68
CA PHE A 128 -5.19 2.90 8.11
C PHE A 128 -4.25 3.68 7.18
N ASP A 129 -4.54 3.70 5.87
CA ASP A 129 -3.77 4.46 4.89
C ASP A 129 -3.98 5.96 5.06
N ILE A 130 -5.25 6.37 5.20
CA ILE A 130 -5.61 7.77 5.34
C ILE A 130 -5.09 8.33 6.67
N GLU A 131 -5.31 7.62 7.77
CA GLU A 131 -4.80 8.02 9.09
C GLU A 131 -3.27 8.10 9.11
N MET A 132 -2.57 7.16 8.48
CA MET A 132 -1.12 7.18 8.32
C MET A 132 -0.65 8.41 7.53
N ALA A 133 -1.35 8.75 6.44
CA ALA A 133 -1.04 9.93 5.63
C ALA A 133 -1.24 11.23 6.42
N VAL A 134 -2.36 11.36 7.13
CA VAL A 134 -2.66 12.51 8.00
C VAL A 134 -1.60 12.63 9.10
N ALA A 135 -1.27 11.53 9.78
CA ALA A 135 -0.26 11.51 10.84
C ALA A 135 1.16 11.87 10.32
N ALA A 136 1.47 11.55 9.07
CA ALA A 136 2.73 11.91 8.43
C ALA A 136 2.74 13.35 7.87
N GLY A 137 1.60 14.05 7.85
CA GLY A 137 1.46 15.40 7.27
C GLY A 137 1.59 15.43 5.74
N VAL A 138 1.26 14.31 5.06
CA VAL A 138 1.27 14.20 3.61
C VAL A 138 -0.15 14.25 3.04
N VAL A 139 -0.31 14.35 1.72
CA VAL A 139 -1.62 14.43 1.06
C VAL A 139 -2.29 13.05 1.07
N PRO A 140 -3.45 12.88 1.76
CA PRO A 140 -4.18 11.62 1.76
C PRO A 140 -5.07 11.53 0.51
N VAL A 141 -4.89 10.47 -0.28
CA VAL A 141 -5.66 10.18 -1.49
C VAL A 141 -6.37 8.84 -1.32
N ALA A 142 -7.69 8.85 -1.32
CA ALA A 142 -8.52 7.65 -1.26
C ALA A 142 -8.80 7.10 -2.67
N VAL A 143 -9.06 5.80 -2.75
CA VAL A 143 -9.59 5.16 -3.96
C VAL A 143 -10.99 4.60 -3.69
N SER A 144 -11.91 4.70 -4.67
CA SER A 144 -13.32 4.32 -4.48
C SER A 144 -13.60 2.84 -4.75
N TRP A 145 -12.66 2.14 -5.35
CA TRP A 145 -12.79 0.71 -5.69
C TRP A 145 -12.15 -0.22 -4.67
N GLY A 146 -11.73 0.32 -3.53
CA GLY A 146 -11.04 -0.42 -2.49
C GLY A 146 -11.97 -1.07 -1.47
N PHE A 147 -11.40 -1.45 -0.33
CA PHE A 147 -12.06 -2.28 0.67
C PHE A 147 -13.06 -1.51 1.56
N GLN A 148 -12.86 -0.19 1.76
CA GLN A 148 -13.70 0.59 2.68
C GLN A 148 -14.55 1.64 1.96
N PRO A 149 -15.73 1.99 2.53
CA PRO A 149 -16.59 3.04 1.98
C PRO A 149 -15.87 4.40 1.90
N VAL A 150 -16.04 5.08 0.78
CA VAL A 150 -15.42 6.39 0.50
C VAL A 150 -15.76 7.43 1.56
N GLU A 151 -17.01 7.43 2.03
CA GLU A 151 -17.51 8.37 3.04
C GLU A 151 -16.70 8.29 4.34
N ARG A 152 -16.29 7.07 4.72
CA ARG A 152 -15.40 6.85 5.87
C ARG A 152 -14.01 7.44 5.61
N LEU A 153 -13.43 7.21 4.45
CA LEU A 153 -12.11 7.70 4.10
C LEU A 153 -12.08 9.24 4.04
N VAL A 154 -13.13 9.84 3.51
CA VAL A 154 -13.31 11.30 3.49
C VAL A 154 -13.44 11.84 4.92
N SER A 155 -14.23 11.20 5.79
CA SER A 155 -14.38 11.62 7.19
C SER A 155 -13.07 11.56 8.00
N LEU A 156 -12.11 10.72 7.57
CA LEU A 156 -10.78 10.60 8.16
C LEU A 156 -9.75 11.57 7.58
N GLY A 157 -10.13 12.37 6.57
CA GLY A 157 -9.29 13.42 6.03
C GLY A 157 -8.76 13.19 4.62
N ALA A 158 -9.30 12.23 3.87
CA ALA A 158 -8.93 12.08 2.45
C ALA A 158 -9.26 13.38 1.69
N LEU A 159 -8.24 13.97 1.05
CA LEU A 159 -8.37 15.22 0.29
C LEU A 159 -8.80 15.00 -1.15
N HIS A 160 -8.46 13.85 -1.71
CA HIS A 160 -8.85 13.43 -3.05
C HIS A 160 -9.45 12.03 -3.01
N VAL A 161 -10.40 11.77 -3.89
CA VAL A 161 -10.99 10.44 -4.09
C VAL A 161 -10.89 10.10 -5.57
N LEU A 162 -10.11 9.08 -5.90
CA LEU A 162 -9.98 8.57 -7.26
C LEU A 162 -11.09 7.56 -7.55
N ARG A 163 -11.68 7.63 -8.72
CA ARG A 163 -12.63 6.64 -9.25
C ARG A 163 -11.97 5.62 -10.17
N ALA A 164 -10.80 5.99 -10.71
CA ALA A 164 -9.92 5.12 -11.47
C ALA A 164 -8.48 5.55 -11.26
N PHE A 165 -7.54 4.60 -11.28
CA PHE A 165 -6.13 4.91 -11.00
C PHE A 165 -5.51 5.93 -11.98
N PRO A 166 -5.88 5.98 -13.28
CA PRO A 166 -5.43 6.99 -14.22
C PRO A 166 -5.80 8.45 -13.88
N GLU A 167 -6.66 8.69 -12.90
CA GLU A 167 -6.97 10.05 -12.42
C GLU A 167 -5.86 10.61 -11.51
N LEU A 168 -4.96 9.76 -11.01
CA LEU A 168 -3.92 10.13 -10.03
C LEU A 168 -3.02 11.28 -10.50
N PRO A 169 -2.47 11.30 -11.73
CA PRO A 169 -1.64 12.42 -12.17
C PRO A 169 -2.38 13.76 -12.10
N GLY A 170 -3.65 13.79 -12.53
CA GLY A 170 -4.48 14.99 -12.45
C GLY A 170 -4.79 15.42 -11.02
N ALA A 171 -5.10 14.48 -10.13
CA ALA A 171 -5.33 14.75 -8.70
C ALA A 171 -4.11 15.33 -7.99
N LEU A 172 -2.91 14.98 -8.44
CA LEU A 172 -1.64 15.50 -7.95
C LEU A 172 -1.18 16.79 -8.66
N GLY A 173 -1.99 17.34 -9.59
CA GLY A 173 -1.63 18.53 -10.35
C GLY A 173 -0.46 18.31 -11.33
N LEU A 174 -0.17 17.07 -11.69
CA LEU A 174 0.86 16.75 -12.67
C LEU A 174 0.34 17.04 -14.08
N PRO A 175 1.16 17.65 -14.97
CA PRO A 175 0.79 17.80 -16.36
C PRO A 175 0.60 16.42 -16.99
N LYS A 176 -0.34 16.31 -17.95
CA LYS A 176 -0.45 15.08 -18.75
C LYS A 176 0.88 14.83 -19.44
N ALA A 177 1.37 13.58 -19.40
CA ALA A 177 2.56 13.21 -20.14
C ALA A 177 2.32 13.55 -21.62
N VAL A 178 3.21 14.35 -22.20
CA VAL A 178 3.19 14.61 -23.64
C VAL A 178 3.53 13.29 -24.32
N ALA A 179 2.61 12.79 -25.15
CA ALA A 179 2.86 11.61 -25.94
C ALA A 179 4.10 11.89 -26.81
N ALA A 180 5.14 11.08 -26.67
CA ALA A 180 6.35 11.14 -27.50
C ALA A 180 6.09 10.49 -28.85
#